data_89e363077432dbeea62a8edce2f860c6
#
_entry.id   89e363077432dbeea62a8edce2f860c6
#
_cell.length_a   1.000
_cell.length_b   1.000
_cell.length_c   1.000
_cell.angle_alpha   90.00
_cell.angle_beta   90.00
_cell.angle_gamma   90.00
#
_symmetry.space_group_name_H-M   'P 1'
#
loop_
_entity.id
_entity.type
_entity.pdbx_description
1 polymer ?
#
loop_
_entity_poly.entity_id
_entity_poly.type
_entity_poly.pdbx_seq_one_letter_code
_entity_poly.pdbx_strand_id
1 'polypeptide(L)'
;MELKKSDYNYYLPQELIAQVPSEKRDMSRLFILDRSKDTYEHRHFCDIKEYLKKGDCLVLNNSKVIPARLFCKRYTKDGEGNYTKNLGSTHIEVLLLKRIDDTKWECIVRPGKKMTEGVKVHFSDELEAEVVEVLEDGNRILDFSYDGEFYSILDKVGETPLPPYITSRESKRDRYQTVYALHEGSSAAPTAGLHFTNELLEEIKSMGVKLAYVTLHVGLGTFRPVKEEFITNHKMHSEHYFVPEESADIINTTKKNGGRVICVGTTSCRTIESAADENGFVTAGSGDTEIFIYPGGRKIRATDALITNFHLPESTLIMLISALAGREKVLDAYRVAVEEKYRFFSFGDAMLIQ
;
A
#
# COMPACT_ATOMS: atom_id res chain seq x y z
N MET A 1 -5.17 -18.73 23.20
CA MET A 1 -4.82 -17.41 23.80
C MET A 1 -5.28 -16.37 22.79
N GLU A 2 -6.18 -15.47 23.20
CA GLU A 2 -6.61 -14.39 22.32
C GLU A 2 -5.46 -13.39 22.12
N LEU A 3 -5.09 -13.11 20.89
CA LEU A 3 -4.01 -12.19 20.54
C LEU A 3 -4.51 -10.74 20.62
N LYS A 4 -3.82 -9.93 21.38
CA LYS A 4 -4.09 -8.48 21.51
C LYS A 4 -3.21 -7.70 20.57
N LYS A 5 -3.68 -6.51 20.12
CA LYS A 5 -2.85 -5.60 19.33
C LYS A 5 -1.59 -5.17 20.09
N SER A 6 -1.69 -4.99 21.42
CA SER A 6 -0.55 -4.65 22.28
C SER A 6 0.57 -5.70 22.29
N ASP A 7 0.28 -6.96 21.91
CA ASP A 7 1.28 -8.01 21.75
C ASP A 7 2.24 -7.74 20.57
N TYR A 8 1.92 -6.76 19.74
CA TYR A 8 2.71 -6.31 18.59
C TYR A 8 3.26 -4.89 18.78
N ASN A 9 3.30 -4.44 20.05
CA ASN A 9 3.85 -3.14 20.39
C ASN A 9 5.37 -3.23 20.52
N TYR A 10 6.06 -2.17 20.13
CA TYR A 10 7.48 -1.94 20.35
C TYR A 10 7.75 -0.44 20.45
N TYR A 11 8.85 -0.07 21.08
CA TYR A 11 9.24 1.34 21.18
C TYR A 11 9.82 1.82 19.85
N LEU A 12 9.22 2.85 19.26
CA LEU A 12 9.69 3.51 18.04
C LEU A 12 9.91 5.00 18.30
N PRO A 13 11.16 5.47 18.32
CA PRO A 13 11.47 6.90 18.37
C PRO A 13 10.94 7.62 17.12
N GLN A 14 10.32 8.77 17.30
CA GLN A 14 9.70 9.52 16.21
C GLN A 14 10.71 10.00 15.17
N GLU A 15 11.93 10.29 15.58
CA GLU A 15 13.04 10.70 14.71
C GLU A 15 13.49 9.61 13.72
N LEU A 16 13.16 8.35 13.97
CA LEU A 16 13.45 7.27 13.04
C LEU A 16 12.39 7.15 11.93
N ILE A 17 11.29 7.85 12.02
CA ILE A 17 10.26 7.88 10.97
C ILE A 17 10.76 8.74 9.80
N ALA A 18 11.11 8.11 8.68
CA ALA A 18 11.68 8.80 7.53
C ALA A 18 10.70 9.79 6.92
N GLN A 19 11.10 11.05 6.82
CA GLN A 19 10.32 12.13 6.23
C GLN A 19 10.64 12.37 4.74
N VAL A 20 11.83 11.93 4.31
CA VAL A 20 12.31 12.07 2.94
C VAL A 20 12.95 10.76 2.46
N PRO A 21 12.83 10.41 1.17
CA PRO A 21 13.46 9.22 0.63
C PRO A 21 14.99 9.33 0.63
N SER A 22 15.68 8.19 0.58
CA SER A 22 17.12 8.15 0.32
C SER A 22 17.45 8.85 -0.98
N GLU A 23 18.62 9.46 -1.09
CA GLU A 23 19.06 10.14 -2.31
C GLU A 23 19.00 9.19 -3.52
N LYS A 24 19.59 8.00 -3.38
CA LYS A 24 19.46 6.89 -4.34
C LYS A 24 18.56 5.82 -3.75
N ARG A 25 17.66 5.25 -4.58
CA ARG A 25 16.67 4.26 -4.14
C ARG A 25 17.30 3.02 -3.52
N ASP A 26 18.29 2.46 -4.18
CA ASP A 26 18.99 1.22 -3.85
C ASP A 26 20.10 1.37 -2.78
N MET A 27 20.32 2.60 -2.30
CA MET A 27 21.27 2.87 -1.22
C MET A 27 20.62 2.98 0.16
N SER A 28 19.32 2.72 0.29
CA SER A 28 18.70 2.48 1.61
C SER A 28 19.35 1.28 2.28
N ARG A 29 19.33 1.24 3.61
CA ARG A 29 19.82 0.07 4.33
C ARG A 29 18.89 -1.12 4.14
N LEU A 30 19.45 -2.32 4.21
CA LEU A 30 18.73 -3.58 4.13
C LEU A 30 19.05 -4.42 5.37
N PHE A 31 18.01 -4.75 6.12
CA PHE A 31 18.06 -5.64 7.27
C PHE A 31 17.69 -7.05 6.84
N ILE A 32 18.55 -8.03 7.06
CA ILE A 32 18.29 -9.43 6.72
C ILE A 32 17.85 -10.18 7.97
N LEU A 33 16.64 -10.73 7.93
CA LEU A 33 16.08 -11.63 8.92
C LEU A 33 15.97 -13.02 8.31
N ASP A 34 16.92 -13.88 8.62
CA ASP A 34 16.87 -15.30 8.29
C ASP A 34 16.09 -16.04 9.37
N ARG A 35 14.96 -16.65 9.00
CA ARG A 35 14.07 -17.35 9.96
C ARG A 35 14.74 -18.55 10.63
N SER A 36 15.77 -19.11 10.00
CA SER A 36 16.51 -20.26 10.51
C SER A 36 17.67 -19.88 11.43
N LYS A 37 18.04 -18.60 11.53
CA LYS A 37 19.16 -18.09 12.31
C LYS A 37 18.69 -17.17 13.43
N ASP A 38 19.50 -17.02 14.46
CA ASP A 38 19.29 -16.06 15.55
C ASP A 38 20.19 -14.81 15.41
N THR A 39 20.79 -14.62 14.23
CA THR A 39 21.64 -13.48 13.90
C THR A 39 21.04 -12.69 12.75
N TYR A 40 21.32 -11.40 12.73
CA TYR A 40 20.89 -10.46 11.70
C TYR A 40 22.08 -10.00 10.87
N GLU A 41 21.84 -9.65 9.61
CA GLU A 41 22.84 -9.03 8.74
C GLU A 41 22.38 -7.63 8.33
N HIS A 42 23.34 -6.72 8.22
CA HIS A 42 23.13 -5.33 7.83
C HIS A 42 23.81 -5.07 6.50
N ARG A 43 23.04 -4.65 5.49
CA ARG A 43 23.46 -4.43 4.10
C ARG A 43 22.87 -3.13 3.56
N HIS A 44 23.16 -2.83 2.30
CA HIS A 44 22.41 -1.87 1.49
C HIS A 44 21.48 -2.60 0.52
N PHE A 45 20.45 -1.91 0.04
CA PHE A 45 19.44 -2.56 -0.79
C PHE A 45 20.00 -3.07 -2.12
N CYS A 46 21.03 -2.42 -2.68
CA CYS A 46 21.75 -2.91 -3.87
C CYS A 46 22.35 -4.32 -3.70
N ASP A 47 22.61 -4.73 -2.45
CA ASP A 47 23.14 -6.06 -2.13
C ASP A 47 22.07 -7.15 -2.13
N ILE A 48 20.79 -6.81 -2.34
CA ILE A 48 19.66 -7.78 -2.36
C ILE A 48 19.92 -8.94 -3.33
N LYS A 49 20.64 -8.68 -4.43
CA LYS A 49 21.01 -9.68 -5.42
C LYS A 49 21.85 -10.83 -4.86
N GLU A 50 22.60 -10.61 -3.78
CA GLU A 50 23.38 -11.66 -3.11
C GLU A 50 22.49 -12.69 -2.39
N TYR A 51 21.24 -12.32 -2.12
CA TYR A 51 20.24 -13.16 -1.45
C TYR A 51 19.26 -13.81 -2.44
N LEU A 52 19.38 -13.51 -3.73
CA LEU A 52 18.56 -14.06 -4.81
C LEU A 52 19.37 -15.09 -5.62
N LYS A 53 18.70 -16.09 -6.15
CA LYS A 53 19.32 -17.13 -6.96
C LYS A 53 18.52 -17.43 -8.22
N LYS A 54 19.18 -18.00 -9.23
CA LYS A 54 18.52 -18.47 -10.45
C LYS A 54 17.36 -19.37 -10.09
N GLY A 55 16.20 -19.12 -10.69
CA GLY A 55 14.97 -19.88 -10.47
C GLY A 55 14.05 -19.26 -9.41
N ASP A 56 14.49 -18.25 -8.65
CA ASP A 56 13.60 -17.46 -7.81
C ASP A 56 12.64 -16.58 -8.64
N CYS A 57 11.52 -16.18 -8.04
CA CYS A 57 10.58 -15.23 -8.61
C CYS A 57 10.34 -14.06 -7.64
N LEU A 58 10.54 -12.83 -8.10
CA LEU A 58 10.09 -11.62 -7.40
C LEU A 58 8.66 -11.28 -7.84
N VAL A 59 7.75 -11.15 -6.88
CA VAL A 59 6.37 -10.70 -7.12
C VAL A 59 6.27 -9.22 -6.75
N LEU A 60 5.95 -8.38 -7.74
CA LEU A 60 5.97 -6.93 -7.67
C LEU A 60 4.57 -6.36 -7.87
N ASN A 61 4.13 -5.46 -7.00
CA ASN A 61 2.87 -4.74 -7.20
C ASN A 61 3.10 -3.52 -8.11
N ASN A 62 2.55 -3.56 -9.33
CA ASN A 62 2.69 -2.52 -10.34
C ASN A 62 1.58 -1.46 -10.32
N SER A 63 0.84 -1.37 -9.22
CA SER A 63 -0.14 -0.31 -9.04
C SER A 63 0.50 1.06 -9.07
N LYS A 64 -0.13 2.02 -9.78
CA LYS A 64 0.31 3.41 -9.92
C LYS A 64 -0.52 4.31 -9.02
N VAL A 65 0.17 5.13 -8.22
CA VAL A 65 -0.49 6.13 -7.37
C VAL A 65 -1.06 7.23 -8.25
N ILE A 66 -2.31 7.57 -8.00
CA ILE A 66 -3.00 8.69 -8.64
C ILE A 66 -2.96 9.94 -7.76
N PRO A 67 -3.14 11.14 -8.31
CA PRO A 67 -3.30 12.37 -7.55
C PRO A 67 -4.65 12.40 -6.83
N ALA A 68 -4.81 11.51 -5.86
CA ALA A 68 -6.09 11.20 -5.21
C ALA A 68 -6.56 12.27 -4.21
N ARG A 69 -5.73 13.28 -3.86
CA ARG A 69 -6.08 14.36 -2.95
C ARG A 69 -6.56 15.55 -3.76
N LEU A 70 -7.84 15.88 -3.62
CA LEU A 70 -8.51 16.95 -4.34
C LEU A 70 -9.00 18.02 -3.36
N PHE A 71 -9.14 19.25 -3.84
CA PHE A 71 -9.74 20.34 -3.08
C PHE A 71 -10.90 20.94 -3.87
N CYS A 72 -12.06 21.08 -3.21
CA CYS A 72 -13.27 21.60 -3.82
C CYS A 72 -13.95 22.65 -2.97
N LYS A 73 -14.93 23.33 -3.58
CA LYS A 73 -15.88 24.21 -2.91
C LYS A 73 -17.30 23.76 -3.23
N ARG A 74 -18.21 23.92 -2.28
CA ARG A 74 -19.62 23.60 -2.52
C ARG A 74 -20.28 24.72 -3.33
N TYR A 75 -21.19 24.34 -4.22
CA TYR A 75 -22.13 25.30 -4.80
C TYR A 75 -23.06 25.83 -3.71
N THR A 76 -23.40 27.12 -3.77
CA THR A 76 -24.42 27.72 -2.91
C THR A 76 -25.81 27.47 -3.45
N LYS A 77 -26.82 27.56 -2.58
CA LYS A 77 -28.23 27.49 -2.97
C LYS A 77 -28.86 28.86 -2.86
N ASP A 78 -29.83 29.15 -3.74
CA ASP A 78 -30.69 30.35 -3.67
C ASP A 78 -31.76 30.22 -2.58
N GLY A 79 -32.58 31.21 -2.43
CA GLY A 79 -33.68 31.23 -1.46
C GLY A 79 -34.79 30.17 -1.71
N GLU A 80 -34.84 29.58 -2.89
CA GLU A 80 -35.75 28.50 -3.28
C GLU A 80 -35.12 27.10 -3.15
N GLY A 81 -33.80 27.04 -2.79
CA GLY A 81 -33.09 25.80 -2.61
C GLY A 81 -32.39 25.25 -3.86
N ASN A 82 -32.43 25.96 -4.98
CA ASN A 82 -31.76 25.56 -6.22
C ASN A 82 -30.29 25.91 -6.17
N TYR A 83 -29.43 25.06 -6.77
CA TYR A 83 -28.02 25.35 -6.86
C TYR A 83 -27.74 26.56 -7.76
N THR A 84 -26.88 27.44 -7.29
CA THR A 84 -26.38 28.61 -8.04
C THR A 84 -24.98 28.33 -8.58
N LYS A 85 -24.51 29.16 -9.52
CA LYS A 85 -23.10 29.12 -9.96
C LYS A 85 -22.11 29.70 -8.94
N ASN A 86 -22.58 30.19 -7.79
CA ASN A 86 -21.72 30.76 -6.77
C ASN A 86 -21.14 29.66 -5.88
N LEU A 87 -19.87 29.82 -5.52
CA LEU A 87 -19.15 28.89 -4.67
C LEU A 87 -19.06 29.40 -3.22
N GLY A 88 -19.25 28.49 -2.28
CA GLY A 88 -19.03 28.77 -0.86
C GLY A 88 -17.55 29.04 -0.55
N SER A 89 -17.30 29.74 0.56
CA SER A 89 -15.92 30.09 0.98
C SER A 89 -15.11 28.93 1.57
N THR A 90 -15.79 27.85 1.99
CA THR A 90 -15.10 26.72 2.67
C THR A 90 -14.42 25.84 1.65
N HIS A 91 -13.11 25.65 1.82
CA HIS A 91 -12.35 24.60 1.15
C HIS A 91 -12.64 23.24 1.76
N ILE A 92 -12.86 22.26 0.94
CA ILE A 92 -13.14 20.87 1.33
C ILE A 92 -12.08 20.00 0.66
N GLU A 93 -11.40 19.21 1.48
CA GLU A 93 -10.49 18.17 1.01
C GLU A 93 -11.32 16.92 0.70
N VAL A 94 -11.11 16.37 -0.47
CA VAL A 94 -11.66 15.10 -0.93
C VAL A 94 -10.51 14.17 -1.26
N LEU A 95 -10.50 12.98 -0.68
CA LEU A 95 -9.49 11.99 -0.89
C LEU A 95 -10.12 10.73 -1.49
N LEU A 96 -9.79 10.42 -2.72
CA LEU A 96 -10.25 9.24 -3.44
C LEU A 96 -9.69 7.97 -2.79
N LEU A 97 -10.54 6.99 -2.47
CA LEU A 97 -10.16 5.72 -1.84
C LEU A 97 -10.29 4.52 -2.78
N LYS A 98 -11.50 4.31 -3.28
CA LYS A 98 -11.85 3.15 -4.12
C LYS A 98 -12.75 3.60 -5.25
N ARG A 99 -12.42 3.20 -6.48
CA ARG A 99 -13.28 3.36 -7.65
C ARG A 99 -14.41 2.33 -7.56
N ILE A 100 -15.66 2.76 -7.72
CA ILE A 100 -16.84 1.90 -7.70
C ILE A 100 -17.26 1.58 -9.12
N ASP A 101 -17.37 2.62 -9.96
CA ASP A 101 -17.66 2.52 -11.38
C ASP A 101 -16.95 3.64 -12.16
N ASP A 102 -17.37 3.94 -13.37
CA ASP A 102 -16.69 4.93 -14.21
C ASP A 102 -16.74 6.34 -13.65
N THR A 103 -17.79 6.70 -12.92
CA THR A 103 -17.97 8.04 -12.36
C THR A 103 -17.93 8.07 -10.84
N LYS A 104 -18.22 6.95 -10.16
CA LYS A 104 -18.38 6.92 -8.70
C LYS A 104 -17.15 6.46 -7.98
N TRP A 105 -16.82 7.19 -6.93
CA TRP A 105 -15.72 6.89 -6.03
C TRP A 105 -16.14 6.97 -4.57
N GLU A 106 -15.67 6.02 -3.80
CA GLU A 106 -15.64 6.14 -2.34
C GLU A 106 -14.53 7.11 -1.93
N CYS A 107 -14.86 8.08 -1.06
CA CYS A 107 -13.98 9.19 -0.70
C CYS A 107 -14.01 9.48 0.80
N ILE A 108 -12.87 9.87 1.36
CA ILE A 108 -12.82 10.60 2.63
C ILE A 108 -12.99 12.08 2.32
N VAL A 109 -13.80 12.78 3.12
CA VAL A 109 -14.00 14.22 2.95
C VAL A 109 -13.78 14.99 4.25
N ARG A 110 -13.14 16.17 4.18
CA ARG A 110 -12.87 17.04 5.32
C ARG A 110 -13.13 18.50 4.97
N PRO A 111 -14.04 19.20 5.72
CA PRO A 111 -14.88 18.72 6.83
C PRO A 111 -16.11 17.93 6.35
N GLY A 112 -16.32 16.72 6.92
CA GLY A 112 -17.39 15.82 6.52
C GLY A 112 -18.82 16.34 6.81
N LYS A 113 -19.02 17.13 7.88
CA LYS A 113 -20.33 17.68 8.28
C LYS A 113 -21.03 18.51 7.16
N LYS A 114 -20.26 19.03 6.21
CA LYS A 114 -20.76 19.86 5.12
C LYS A 114 -21.02 19.07 3.83
N MET A 115 -20.73 17.77 3.82
CA MET A 115 -20.82 16.87 2.67
C MET A 115 -21.90 15.81 2.94
N THR A 116 -23.17 16.25 2.87
CA THR A 116 -24.35 15.40 2.97
C THR A 116 -24.86 15.05 1.57
N GLU A 117 -25.74 14.04 1.48
CA GLU A 117 -26.33 13.62 0.22
C GLU A 117 -26.97 14.79 -0.55
N GLY A 118 -26.83 14.78 -1.85
CA GLY A 118 -27.30 15.82 -2.77
C GLY A 118 -26.44 17.08 -2.78
N VAL A 119 -25.33 17.15 -2.04
CA VAL A 119 -24.41 18.30 -2.09
C VAL A 119 -23.56 18.24 -3.35
N LYS A 120 -23.60 19.32 -4.13
CA LYS A 120 -22.77 19.50 -5.33
C LYS A 120 -21.52 20.30 -5.02
N VAL A 121 -20.40 19.86 -5.58
CA VAL A 121 -19.08 20.45 -5.39
C VAL A 121 -18.36 20.68 -6.72
N HIS A 122 -17.56 21.73 -6.75
CA HIS A 122 -16.76 22.15 -7.88
C HIS A 122 -15.27 22.03 -7.54
N PHE A 123 -14.53 21.31 -8.34
CA PHE A 123 -13.07 21.16 -8.26
C PHE A 123 -12.39 22.08 -9.27
N SER A 124 -12.85 22.05 -10.51
CA SER A 124 -12.39 22.87 -11.62
C SER A 124 -13.48 22.98 -12.67
N ASP A 125 -13.22 23.75 -13.74
CA ASP A 125 -14.15 23.85 -14.87
C ASP A 125 -14.35 22.52 -15.61
N GLU A 126 -13.41 21.55 -15.44
CA GLU A 126 -13.47 20.23 -16.06
C GLU A 126 -13.97 19.14 -15.09
N LEU A 127 -14.15 19.43 -13.78
CA LEU A 127 -14.44 18.42 -12.77
C LEU A 127 -15.39 18.94 -11.69
N GLU A 128 -16.53 18.29 -11.59
CA GLU A 128 -17.55 18.49 -10.56
C GLU A 128 -17.95 17.14 -9.93
N ALA A 129 -18.64 17.15 -8.81
CA ALA A 129 -19.24 15.94 -8.25
C ALA A 129 -20.47 16.25 -7.40
N GLU A 130 -21.27 15.21 -7.19
CA GLU A 130 -22.38 15.19 -6.24
C GLU A 130 -22.17 14.09 -5.20
N VAL A 131 -22.48 14.38 -3.93
CA VAL A 131 -22.51 13.36 -2.88
C VAL A 131 -23.79 12.54 -3.05
N VAL A 132 -23.65 11.29 -3.45
CA VAL A 132 -24.81 10.40 -3.70
C VAL A 132 -25.12 9.51 -2.49
N GLU A 133 -24.13 9.28 -1.60
CA GLU A 133 -24.33 8.45 -0.40
C GLU A 133 -23.36 8.84 0.71
N VAL A 134 -23.82 8.69 1.97
CA VAL A 134 -23.00 8.82 3.18
C VAL A 134 -22.91 7.47 3.86
N LEU A 135 -21.72 6.86 3.86
CA LEU A 135 -21.49 5.53 4.42
C LEU A 135 -21.44 5.55 5.95
N GLU A 136 -21.69 4.39 6.58
CA GLU A 136 -21.69 4.23 8.06
C GLU A 136 -20.35 4.60 8.71
N ASP A 137 -19.23 4.33 8.03
CA ASP A 137 -17.87 4.66 8.50
C ASP A 137 -17.50 6.14 8.34
N GLY A 138 -18.42 6.93 7.76
CA GLY A 138 -18.26 8.36 7.52
C GLY A 138 -17.63 8.70 6.18
N ASN A 139 -17.31 7.73 5.32
CA ASN A 139 -16.91 7.95 3.94
C ASN A 139 -18.12 8.44 3.10
N ARG A 140 -17.86 8.90 1.89
CA ARG A 140 -18.88 9.37 0.94
C ARG A 140 -18.69 8.68 -0.39
N ILE A 141 -19.79 8.39 -1.05
CA ILE A 141 -19.80 8.10 -2.49
C ILE A 141 -20.02 9.41 -3.21
N LEU A 142 -19.05 9.82 -4.01
CA LEU A 142 -19.15 10.96 -4.92
C LEU A 142 -19.34 10.44 -6.35
N ASP A 143 -20.33 11.00 -7.04
CA ASP A 143 -20.56 10.79 -8.47
C ASP A 143 -19.96 11.98 -9.22
N PHE A 144 -18.90 11.74 -9.97
CA PHE A 144 -18.11 12.75 -10.68
C PHE A 144 -18.70 13.00 -12.07
N SER A 145 -18.81 14.29 -12.42
CA SER A 145 -19.12 14.76 -13.77
C SER A 145 -17.88 15.42 -14.35
N TYR A 146 -17.43 14.96 -15.52
CA TYR A 146 -16.22 15.45 -16.18
C TYR A 146 -16.33 15.30 -17.69
N ASP A 147 -15.54 16.09 -18.44
CA ASP A 147 -15.42 15.99 -19.89
C ASP A 147 -13.97 15.60 -20.24
N GLY A 148 -13.82 14.45 -20.91
CA GLY A 148 -12.53 13.91 -21.28
C GLY A 148 -12.10 12.69 -20.46
N GLU A 149 -10.79 12.54 -20.23
CA GLU A 149 -10.21 11.40 -19.57
C GLU A 149 -9.94 11.73 -18.08
N PHE A 150 -10.55 10.95 -17.17
CA PHE A 150 -10.60 11.25 -15.74
C PHE A 150 -9.21 11.40 -15.09
N TYR A 151 -8.27 10.48 -15.37
CA TYR A 151 -6.94 10.53 -14.78
C TYR A 151 -6.12 11.72 -15.29
N SER A 152 -6.29 12.10 -16.55
CA SER A 152 -5.66 13.32 -17.10
C SER A 152 -6.16 14.60 -16.41
N ILE A 153 -7.43 14.62 -15.99
CA ILE A 153 -7.99 15.72 -15.22
C ILE A 153 -7.43 15.69 -13.79
N LEU A 154 -7.36 14.51 -13.16
CA LEU A 154 -6.77 14.36 -11.84
C LEU A 154 -5.31 14.85 -11.80
N ASP A 155 -4.52 14.60 -12.84
CA ASP A 155 -3.14 15.07 -12.95
C ASP A 155 -3.02 16.60 -12.93
N LYS A 156 -4.06 17.32 -13.41
CA LYS A 156 -4.09 18.80 -13.40
C LYS A 156 -4.55 19.38 -12.06
N VAL A 157 -5.55 18.74 -11.41
CA VAL A 157 -6.25 19.34 -10.25
C VAL A 157 -5.92 18.67 -8.93
N GLY A 158 -5.37 17.46 -8.97
CA GLY A 158 -5.09 16.65 -7.79
C GLY A 158 -3.67 16.75 -7.29
N GLU A 159 -3.49 16.30 -6.08
CA GLU A 159 -2.18 16.14 -5.45
C GLU A 159 -1.97 14.67 -5.09
N THR A 160 -0.72 14.16 -5.28
CA THR A 160 -0.34 12.84 -4.78
C THR A 160 -0.47 12.82 -3.26
N PRO A 161 -1.32 11.96 -2.68
CA PRO A 161 -1.44 11.84 -1.24
C PRO A 161 -0.20 11.17 -0.66
N LEU A 162 0.42 11.81 0.31
CA LEU A 162 1.46 11.17 1.13
C LEU A 162 0.82 10.62 2.41
N PRO A 163 1.36 9.54 2.98
CA PRO A 163 0.91 9.02 4.26
C PRO A 163 0.92 10.09 5.35
N PRO A 164 0.00 10.04 6.33
CA PRO A 164 -0.21 11.11 7.30
C PRO A 164 0.99 11.38 8.24
N TYR A 165 1.92 10.41 8.37
CA TYR A 165 3.15 10.55 9.15
C TYR A 165 4.27 11.30 8.41
N ILE A 166 4.11 11.53 7.10
CA ILE A 166 5.03 12.37 6.32
C ILE A 166 4.52 13.81 6.39
N THR A 167 5.17 14.61 7.22
CA THR A 167 4.81 16.01 7.47
C THR A 167 5.79 17.00 6.85
N SER A 168 6.94 16.53 6.38
CA SER A 168 7.96 17.38 5.75
C SER A 168 7.48 17.95 4.42
N ARG A 169 7.68 19.27 4.24
CA ARG A 169 7.46 19.96 2.96
C ARG A 169 8.52 19.62 1.89
N GLU A 170 9.66 19.08 2.33
CA GLU A 170 10.77 18.67 1.45
C GLU A 170 10.57 17.28 0.86
N SER A 171 9.49 16.59 1.25
CA SER A 171 9.20 15.25 0.73
C SER A 171 8.98 15.32 -0.79
N LYS A 172 9.79 14.58 -1.52
CA LYS A 172 9.75 14.53 -2.99
C LYS A 172 8.57 13.65 -3.42
N ARG A 173 7.43 14.24 -3.73
CA ARG A 173 6.21 13.52 -4.16
C ARG A 173 6.47 12.63 -5.38
N ASP A 174 7.29 13.08 -6.32
CA ASP A 174 7.68 12.31 -7.52
C ASP A 174 8.41 11.00 -7.19
N ARG A 175 9.01 10.92 -5.97
CA ARG A 175 9.69 9.72 -5.50
C ARG A 175 8.73 8.70 -4.87
N TYR A 176 7.46 9.07 -4.64
CA TYR A 176 6.43 8.20 -4.08
C TYR A 176 5.72 7.37 -5.16
N GLN A 177 6.53 6.80 -6.06
CA GLN A 177 6.10 5.92 -7.15
C GLN A 177 7.20 4.90 -7.44
N THR A 178 6.84 3.63 -7.71
CA THR A 178 7.81 2.62 -8.13
C THR A 178 8.24 2.85 -9.58
N VAL A 179 9.43 2.36 -9.96
CA VAL A 179 9.94 2.49 -11.33
C VAL A 179 9.19 1.62 -12.33
N TYR A 180 8.38 0.68 -11.84
CA TYR A 180 7.56 -0.24 -12.62
C TYR A 180 6.05 -0.03 -12.43
N ALA A 181 5.63 1.11 -11.89
CA ALA A 181 4.22 1.47 -11.75
C ALA A 181 3.55 1.57 -13.13
N LEU A 182 2.40 0.90 -13.30
CA LEU A 182 1.70 0.79 -14.58
C LEU A 182 0.20 1.10 -14.45
N HIS A 183 -0.53 0.40 -13.59
CA HIS A 183 -1.99 0.47 -13.50
C HIS A 183 -2.43 1.52 -12.49
N GLU A 184 -3.06 2.58 -12.97
CA GLU A 184 -3.59 3.68 -12.16
C GLU A 184 -4.76 3.23 -11.28
N GLY A 185 -4.91 3.84 -10.11
CA GLY A 185 -6.03 3.57 -9.20
C GLY A 185 -5.66 3.48 -7.71
N SER A 186 -4.38 3.54 -7.37
CA SER A 186 -3.93 3.45 -5.98
C SER A 186 -3.82 4.81 -5.31
N SER A 187 -4.27 4.90 -4.06
CA SER A 187 -4.07 6.09 -3.22
C SER A 187 -2.75 6.06 -2.44
N ALA A 188 -2.04 4.92 -2.44
CA ALA A 188 -0.73 4.79 -1.79
C ALA A 188 0.21 3.89 -2.60
N ALA A 189 1.51 4.18 -2.56
CA ALA A 189 2.52 3.38 -3.25
C ALA A 189 2.79 2.05 -2.55
N PRO A 190 3.14 0.98 -3.28
CA PRO A 190 3.72 -0.24 -2.71
C PRO A 190 5.17 0.02 -2.30
N THR A 191 5.36 0.57 -1.09
CA THR A 191 6.57 1.29 -0.68
C THR A 191 7.84 0.46 -0.65
N ALA A 192 7.76 -0.86 -0.45
CA ALA A 192 8.93 -1.75 -0.57
C ALA A 192 9.51 -1.77 -2.00
N GLY A 193 8.68 -1.48 -3.00
CA GLY A 193 9.12 -1.33 -4.39
C GLY A 193 9.89 -0.05 -4.69
N LEU A 194 9.82 0.95 -3.80
CA LEU A 194 10.52 2.23 -3.97
C LEU A 194 12.04 2.10 -3.92
N HIS A 195 12.55 1.01 -3.34
CA HIS A 195 13.97 0.73 -3.25
C HIS A 195 14.59 0.25 -4.57
N PHE A 196 13.78 -0.28 -5.49
CA PHE A 196 14.28 -0.76 -6.77
C PHE A 196 14.56 0.38 -7.75
N THR A 197 15.60 0.18 -8.54
CA THR A 197 15.89 0.94 -9.77
C THR A 197 15.68 0.03 -10.97
N ASN A 198 15.56 0.60 -12.17
CA ASN A 198 15.46 -0.19 -13.41
C ASN A 198 16.73 -1.02 -13.62
N GLU A 199 17.88 -0.45 -13.33
CA GLU A 199 19.19 -1.11 -13.46
C GLU A 199 19.27 -2.34 -12.55
N LEU A 200 18.88 -2.20 -11.26
CA LEU A 200 18.88 -3.32 -10.33
C LEU A 200 17.92 -4.43 -10.76
N LEU A 201 16.73 -4.08 -11.28
CA LEU A 201 15.78 -5.07 -11.78
C LEU A 201 16.32 -5.83 -13.00
N GLU A 202 17.01 -5.16 -13.94
CA GLU A 202 17.63 -5.82 -15.08
C GLU A 202 18.83 -6.68 -14.66
N GLU A 203 19.64 -6.27 -13.69
CA GLU A 203 20.69 -7.11 -13.11
C GLU A 203 20.09 -8.39 -12.51
N ILE A 204 19.07 -8.27 -11.67
CA ILE A 204 18.37 -9.41 -11.03
C ILE A 204 17.80 -10.36 -12.09
N LYS A 205 17.19 -9.82 -13.14
CA LYS A 205 16.63 -10.59 -14.24
C LYS A 205 17.72 -11.34 -15.04
N SER A 206 18.88 -10.69 -15.24
CA SER A 206 20.03 -11.31 -15.90
C SER A 206 20.61 -12.50 -15.14
N MET A 207 20.43 -12.55 -13.82
CA MET A 207 20.81 -13.69 -12.96
C MET A 207 19.87 -14.89 -13.11
N GLY A 208 18.79 -14.77 -13.88
CA GLY A 208 17.78 -15.81 -14.08
C GLY A 208 16.69 -15.83 -13.00
N VAL A 209 16.52 -14.74 -12.26
CA VAL A 209 15.37 -14.50 -11.39
C VAL A 209 14.21 -14.02 -12.25
N LYS A 210 13.02 -14.56 -12.02
CA LYS A 210 11.80 -14.17 -12.74
C LYS A 210 11.14 -12.98 -12.06
N LEU A 211 10.49 -12.11 -12.84
CA LEU A 211 9.68 -11.00 -12.34
C LEU A 211 8.22 -11.28 -12.69
N ALA A 212 7.35 -11.34 -11.70
CA ALA A 212 5.90 -11.46 -11.85
C ALA A 212 5.24 -10.19 -11.33
N TYR A 213 4.39 -9.58 -12.14
CA TYR A 213 3.70 -8.35 -11.78
C TYR A 213 2.25 -8.64 -11.42
N VAL A 214 1.83 -8.13 -10.27
CA VAL A 214 0.44 -8.18 -9.82
C VAL A 214 -0.02 -6.76 -9.53
N THR A 215 -1.33 -6.54 -9.48
CA THR A 215 -1.89 -5.23 -9.13
C THR A 215 -2.71 -5.36 -7.85
N LEU A 216 -2.50 -4.49 -6.89
CA LEU A 216 -3.41 -4.26 -5.77
C LEU A 216 -3.47 -2.76 -5.55
N HIS A 217 -4.66 -2.20 -5.70
CA HIS A 217 -4.88 -0.78 -5.45
C HIS A 217 -5.02 -0.53 -3.96
N VAL A 218 -3.99 0.07 -3.39
CA VAL A 218 -3.90 0.34 -1.95
C VAL A 218 -4.74 1.56 -1.60
N GLY A 219 -5.72 1.36 -0.74
CA GLY A 219 -6.45 2.46 -0.11
C GLY A 219 -5.70 3.03 1.10
N LEU A 220 -5.95 4.29 1.44
CA LEU A 220 -5.35 4.92 2.64
C LEU A 220 -5.83 4.30 3.96
N GLY A 221 -6.82 3.42 3.90
CA GLY A 221 -7.25 2.59 5.04
C GLY A 221 -6.12 1.75 5.64
N THR A 222 -5.14 1.36 4.82
CA THR A 222 -3.95 0.60 5.26
C THR A 222 -3.11 1.35 6.30
N PHE A 223 -3.20 2.69 6.36
CA PHE A 223 -2.50 3.51 7.35
C PHE A 223 -3.35 3.82 8.59
N ARG A 224 -4.60 3.34 8.66
CA ARG A 224 -5.43 3.52 9.86
C ARG A 224 -4.94 2.58 10.96
N PRO A 225 -4.79 3.07 12.20
CA PRO A 225 -4.45 2.21 13.34
C PRO A 225 -5.55 1.17 13.58
N VAL A 226 -5.17 -0.02 14.03
CA VAL A 226 -6.11 -1.02 14.55
C VAL A 226 -6.75 -0.46 15.80
N LYS A 227 -8.08 -0.38 15.83
CA LYS A 227 -8.83 0.20 16.96
C LYS A 227 -9.18 -0.86 18.00
N GLU A 228 -9.44 -2.07 17.55
CA GLU A 228 -9.86 -3.21 18.35
C GLU A 228 -8.73 -3.68 19.28
N GLU A 229 -9.05 -4.03 20.52
CA GLU A 229 -8.08 -4.60 21.47
C GLU A 229 -7.65 -6.01 21.02
N PHE A 230 -8.61 -6.81 20.60
CA PHE A 230 -8.37 -8.16 20.10
C PHE A 230 -8.29 -8.14 18.58
N ILE A 231 -7.16 -8.61 18.04
CA ILE A 231 -6.90 -8.56 16.59
C ILE A 231 -7.88 -9.38 15.77
N THR A 232 -8.47 -10.43 16.36
CA THR A 232 -9.47 -11.29 15.72
C THR A 232 -10.77 -10.54 15.36
N ASN A 233 -11.05 -9.41 16.02
CA ASN A 233 -12.22 -8.57 15.78
C ASN A 233 -11.98 -7.51 14.70
N HIS A 234 -10.71 -7.35 14.27
CA HIS A 234 -10.36 -6.37 13.26
C HIS A 234 -10.86 -6.78 11.88
N LYS A 235 -11.54 -5.87 11.20
CA LYS A 235 -11.98 -6.03 9.80
C LYS A 235 -11.06 -5.22 8.89
N MET A 236 -10.45 -5.90 7.93
CA MET A 236 -9.65 -5.24 6.89
C MET A 236 -10.56 -4.49 5.92
N HIS A 237 -10.05 -3.40 5.39
CA HIS A 237 -10.70 -2.74 4.24
C HIS A 237 -10.58 -3.61 3.00
N SER A 238 -11.63 -3.59 2.18
CA SER A 238 -11.64 -4.25 0.88
C SER A 238 -10.75 -3.51 -0.10
N GLU A 239 -9.84 -4.22 -0.75
CA GLU A 239 -8.94 -3.69 -1.77
C GLU A 239 -9.02 -4.56 -3.03
N HIS A 240 -9.11 -3.90 -4.20
CA HIS A 240 -9.19 -4.59 -5.47
C HIS A 240 -7.82 -5.07 -5.93
N TYR A 241 -7.74 -6.35 -6.33
CA TYR A 241 -6.51 -6.94 -6.87
C TYR A 241 -6.72 -7.57 -8.24
N PHE A 242 -5.64 -7.69 -8.98
CA PHE A 242 -5.57 -8.40 -10.25
C PHE A 242 -4.26 -9.19 -10.36
N VAL A 243 -4.36 -10.45 -10.76
CA VAL A 243 -3.23 -11.33 -11.07
C VAL A 243 -3.32 -11.71 -12.55
N PRO A 244 -2.43 -11.21 -13.41
CA PRO A 244 -2.34 -11.62 -14.81
C PRO A 244 -2.05 -13.12 -14.94
N GLU A 245 -2.53 -13.76 -16.02
CA GLU A 245 -2.28 -15.17 -16.32
C GLU A 245 -0.78 -15.48 -16.41
N GLU A 246 -0.02 -14.65 -17.12
CA GLU A 246 1.44 -14.75 -17.20
C GLU A 246 2.11 -14.75 -15.82
N SER A 247 1.66 -13.88 -14.92
CA SER A 247 2.22 -13.78 -13.56
C SER A 247 1.89 -15.01 -12.72
N ALA A 248 0.65 -15.51 -12.80
CA ALA A 248 0.25 -16.74 -12.13
C ALA A 248 1.09 -17.94 -12.64
N ASP A 249 1.31 -18.03 -13.94
CA ASP A 249 2.13 -19.09 -14.57
C ASP A 249 3.60 -19.02 -14.13
N ILE A 250 4.18 -17.82 -14.09
CA ILE A 250 5.56 -17.62 -13.59
C ILE A 250 5.67 -18.07 -12.13
N ILE A 251 4.77 -17.63 -11.25
CA ILE A 251 4.74 -17.96 -9.82
C ILE A 251 4.60 -19.48 -9.63
N ASN A 252 3.61 -20.08 -10.30
CA ASN A 252 3.31 -21.49 -10.17
C ASN A 252 4.43 -22.38 -10.73
N THR A 253 5.04 -21.99 -11.84
CA THR A 253 6.19 -22.69 -12.43
C THR A 253 7.42 -22.60 -11.51
N THR A 254 7.67 -21.42 -10.92
CA THR A 254 8.75 -21.25 -9.93
C THR A 254 8.57 -22.23 -8.79
N LYS A 255 7.37 -22.30 -8.22
CA LYS A 255 7.03 -23.19 -7.10
C LYS A 255 7.19 -24.66 -7.47
N LYS A 256 6.66 -25.08 -8.62
CA LYS A 256 6.81 -26.46 -9.13
C LYS A 256 8.28 -26.89 -9.31
N ASN A 257 9.15 -25.95 -9.67
CA ASN A 257 10.57 -26.21 -9.89
C ASN A 257 11.41 -26.06 -8.62
N GLY A 258 10.81 -25.85 -7.45
CA GLY A 258 11.51 -25.68 -6.16
C GLY A 258 12.25 -24.36 -6.01
N GLY A 259 11.93 -23.35 -6.83
CA GLY A 259 12.35 -21.97 -6.67
C GLY A 259 11.54 -21.26 -5.58
N ARG A 260 12.03 -20.14 -5.07
CA ARG A 260 11.34 -19.35 -4.05
C ARG A 260 10.46 -18.27 -4.69
N VAL A 261 9.29 -18.09 -4.14
CA VAL A 261 8.39 -16.96 -4.44
C VAL A 261 8.61 -15.87 -3.41
N ILE A 262 9.22 -14.78 -3.81
CA ILE A 262 9.65 -13.68 -2.95
C ILE A 262 8.77 -12.47 -3.24
N CYS A 263 7.92 -12.09 -2.30
CA CYS A 263 7.05 -10.92 -2.45
C CYS A 263 7.82 -9.62 -2.16
N VAL A 264 7.62 -8.63 -3.02
CA VAL A 264 8.07 -7.26 -2.80
C VAL A 264 6.90 -6.44 -2.27
N GLY A 265 6.91 -6.23 -0.96
CA GLY A 265 5.84 -5.55 -0.21
C GLY A 265 4.74 -6.49 0.29
N THR A 266 4.14 -6.07 1.39
CA THR A 266 2.97 -6.75 2.00
C THR A 266 1.78 -6.76 1.05
N THR A 267 1.68 -5.81 0.13
CA THR A 267 0.65 -5.73 -0.91
C THR A 267 0.76 -6.90 -1.90
N SER A 268 1.96 -7.19 -2.42
CA SER A 268 2.19 -8.35 -3.28
C SER A 268 1.88 -9.67 -2.55
N CYS A 269 2.32 -9.77 -1.28
CA CYS A 269 2.01 -10.93 -0.44
C CYS A 269 0.49 -11.10 -0.28
N ARG A 270 -0.24 -10.05 0.10
CA ARG A 270 -1.69 -10.12 0.25
C ARG A 270 -2.39 -10.49 -1.06
N THR A 271 -1.92 -9.98 -2.19
CA THR A 271 -2.48 -10.30 -3.50
C THR A 271 -2.37 -11.79 -3.81
N ILE A 272 -1.16 -12.35 -3.78
CA ILE A 272 -0.98 -13.76 -4.16
C ILE A 272 -1.56 -14.72 -3.11
N GLU A 273 -1.55 -14.36 -1.82
CA GLU A 273 -2.20 -15.15 -0.77
C GLU A 273 -3.73 -15.13 -0.89
N SER A 274 -4.32 -14.04 -1.43
CA SER A 274 -5.76 -14.00 -1.72
C SER A 274 -6.15 -14.89 -2.88
N ALA A 275 -5.29 -14.98 -3.90
CA ALA A 275 -5.50 -15.77 -5.11
C ALA A 275 -4.99 -17.22 -4.99
N ALA A 276 -4.34 -17.58 -3.87
CA ALA A 276 -3.75 -18.90 -3.68
C ALA A 276 -4.76 -19.95 -3.19
N ASP A 277 -4.64 -21.15 -3.74
CA ASP A 277 -5.32 -22.35 -3.27
C ASP A 277 -4.67 -22.94 -1.99
N GLU A 278 -5.17 -24.08 -1.53
CA GLU A 278 -4.66 -24.75 -0.33
C GLU A 278 -3.22 -25.27 -0.47
N ASN A 279 -2.76 -25.49 -1.69
CA ASN A 279 -1.41 -25.93 -2.02
C ASN A 279 -0.46 -24.75 -2.31
N GLY A 280 -0.98 -23.51 -2.29
CA GLY A 280 -0.25 -22.29 -2.54
C GLY A 280 -0.01 -22.01 -4.03
N PHE A 281 -0.79 -22.63 -4.93
CA PHE A 281 -0.81 -22.26 -6.35
C PHE A 281 -1.73 -21.08 -6.56
N VAL A 282 -1.28 -20.11 -7.33
CA VAL A 282 -1.97 -18.84 -7.55
C VAL A 282 -2.86 -18.93 -8.79
N THR A 283 -4.12 -18.53 -8.65
CA THR A 283 -5.09 -18.45 -9.74
C THR A 283 -5.07 -17.05 -10.35
N ALA A 284 -5.01 -16.96 -11.69
CA ALA A 284 -5.14 -15.70 -12.41
C ALA A 284 -6.57 -15.15 -12.31
N GLY A 285 -6.70 -13.83 -12.35
CA GLY A 285 -7.99 -13.15 -12.31
C GLY A 285 -7.98 -11.93 -11.41
N SER A 286 -9.16 -11.34 -11.23
CA SER A 286 -9.36 -10.17 -10.37
C SER A 286 -10.36 -10.48 -9.26
N GLY A 287 -10.27 -9.73 -8.18
CA GLY A 287 -11.18 -9.85 -7.05
C GLY A 287 -10.94 -8.76 -6.02
N ASP A 288 -11.80 -8.74 -5.02
CA ASP A 288 -11.61 -7.90 -3.84
C ASP A 288 -11.05 -8.76 -2.69
N THR A 289 -10.14 -8.20 -1.92
CA THR A 289 -9.52 -8.87 -0.78
C THR A 289 -9.66 -8.09 0.51
N GLU A 290 -10.11 -8.79 1.54
CA GLU A 290 -10.13 -8.33 2.94
C GLU A 290 -9.22 -9.23 3.80
N ILE A 291 -8.25 -9.91 3.15
CA ILE A 291 -7.39 -10.88 3.82
C ILE A 291 -6.62 -10.23 4.97
N PHE A 292 -6.78 -10.79 6.16
CA PHE A 292 -6.01 -10.43 7.35
C PHE A 292 -5.09 -11.58 7.73
N ILE A 293 -3.78 -11.34 7.59
CA ILE A 293 -2.73 -12.33 7.87
C ILE A 293 -2.08 -11.98 9.20
N TYR A 294 -2.13 -12.90 10.16
CA TYR A 294 -1.54 -12.79 11.49
C TYR A 294 -1.19 -14.18 12.05
N PRO A 295 -0.35 -14.31 13.07
CA PRO A 295 -0.01 -15.59 13.68
C PRO A 295 -1.25 -16.32 14.24
N GLY A 296 -1.48 -17.55 13.78
CA GLY A 296 -2.67 -18.33 14.16
C GLY A 296 -3.91 -18.08 13.31
N GLY A 297 -3.87 -17.08 12.40
CA GLY A 297 -4.92 -16.82 11.41
C GLY A 297 -4.69 -17.57 10.10
N ARG A 298 -4.94 -16.89 8.97
CA ARG A 298 -4.71 -17.48 7.64
C ARG A 298 -3.22 -17.81 7.43
N LYS A 299 -2.95 -19.05 7.04
CA LYS A 299 -1.60 -19.52 6.71
C LYS A 299 -1.09 -18.88 5.43
N ILE A 300 0.16 -18.46 5.43
CA ILE A 300 0.90 -18.07 4.24
C ILE A 300 1.28 -19.35 3.49
N ARG A 301 0.96 -19.43 2.19
CA ARG A 301 1.10 -20.63 1.35
C ARG A 301 1.86 -20.40 0.06
N ALA A 302 1.70 -19.24 -0.54
CA ALA A 302 2.31 -18.91 -1.83
C ALA A 302 3.65 -18.17 -1.66
N THR A 303 3.85 -17.47 -0.55
CA THR A 303 5.00 -16.61 -0.26
C THR A 303 6.06 -17.35 0.53
N ASP A 304 7.27 -17.47 -0.01
CA ASP A 304 8.42 -18.10 0.66
C ASP A 304 9.30 -17.08 1.40
N ALA A 305 9.45 -15.88 0.86
CA ALA A 305 10.21 -14.78 1.44
C ALA A 305 9.54 -13.43 1.14
N LEU A 306 9.89 -12.41 1.92
CA LEU A 306 9.27 -11.08 1.81
C LEU A 306 10.32 -9.98 1.92
N ILE A 307 10.33 -9.08 0.96
CA ILE A 307 11.02 -7.79 1.02
C ILE A 307 10.00 -6.74 1.46
N THR A 308 10.26 -6.01 2.53
CA THR A 308 9.31 -5.04 3.08
C THR A 308 10.01 -3.85 3.73
N ASN A 309 9.28 -2.78 4.02
CA ASN A 309 9.75 -1.71 4.90
C ASN A 309 9.51 -2.09 6.37
N PHE A 310 10.07 -1.31 7.29
CA PHE A 310 9.70 -1.40 8.71
C PHE A 310 8.32 -0.77 8.95
N HIS A 311 7.50 -1.41 9.78
CA HIS A 311 6.11 -1.10 9.99
C HIS A 311 5.84 -0.49 11.37
N LEU A 312 4.69 0.20 11.52
CA LEU A 312 4.23 0.78 12.79
C LEU A 312 4.00 -0.27 13.87
N PRO A 313 4.23 0.11 15.15
CA PRO A 313 3.72 -0.68 16.26
C PRO A 313 2.20 -0.90 16.12
N GLU A 314 1.75 -2.07 16.54
CA GLU A 314 0.33 -2.46 16.59
C GLU A 314 -0.40 -2.43 15.21
N SER A 315 0.34 -2.37 14.09
CA SER A 315 -0.25 -2.34 12.74
C SER A 315 -0.56 -3.75 12.21
N THR A 316 -1.49 -3.85 11.28
CA THR A 316 -1.78 -5.09 10.56
C THR A 316 -0.57 -5.62 9.79
N LEU A 317 0.36 -4.74 9.42
CA LEU A 317 1.55 -5.10 8.65
C LEU A 317 2.62 -5.79 9.51
N ILE A 318 2.84 -5.34 10.76
CA ILE A 318 3.75 -6.07 11.68
C ILE A 318 3.15 -7.44 12.04
N MET A 319 1.82 -7.57 12.08
CA MET A 319 1.14 -8.84 12.30
C MET A 319 1.35 -9.80 11.13
N LEU A 320 1.30 -9.30 9.87
CA LEU A 320 1.57 -10.09 8.67
C LEU A 320 3.00 -10.65 8.68
N ILE A 321 4.00 -9.82 8.91
CA ILE A 321 5.40 -10.29 8.94
C ILE A 321 5.66 -11.21 10.14
N SER A 322 4.93 -11.04 11.24
CA SER A 322 4.96 -11.95 12.39
C SER A 322 4.34 -13.31 12.06
N ALA A 323 3.37 -13.38 11.15
CA ALA A 323 2.84 -14.65 10.65
C ALA A 323 3.88 -15.40 9.80
N LEU A 324 4.76 -14.68 9.09
CA LEU A 324 5.80 -15.26 8.26
C LEU A 324 7.03 -15.73 9.06
N ALA A 325 7.48 -14.93 10.05
CA ALA A 325 8.76 -15.14 10.74
C ALA A 325 8.65 -15.49 12.22
N GLY A 326 7.44 -15.44 12.78
CA GLY A 326 7.20 -15.56 14.22
C GLY A 326 7.26 -14.20 14.92
N ARG A 327 6.29 -13.97 15.83
CA ARG A 327 6.12 -12.68 16.51
C ARG A 327 7.36 -12.26 17.31
N GLU A 328 7.88 -13.16 18.13
CA GLU A 328 9.01 -12.86 19.01
C GLU A 328 10.26 -12.48 18.22
N LYS A 329 10.55 -13.23 17.15
CA LYS A 329 11.69 -12.96 16.25
C LYS A 329 11.53 -11.61 15.54
N VAL A 330 10.33 -11.27 15.09
CA VAL A 330 10.05 -9.96 14.47
C VAL A 330 10.24 -8.82 15.47
N LEU A 331 9.70 -8.94 16.68
CA LEU A 331 9.83 -7.90 17.69
C LEU A 331 11.29 -7.72 18.14
N ASP A 332 12.07 -8.80 18.25
CA ASP A 332 13.50 -8.72 18.53
C ASP A 332 14.26 -8.03 17.38
N ALA A 333 13.99 -8.42 16.13
CA ALA A 333 14.57 -7.75 14.96
C ALA A 333 14.26 -6.25 14.91
N TYR A 334 13.04 -5.86 15.31
CA TYR A 334 12.63 -4.46 15.37
C TYR A 334 13.32 -3.69 16.48
N ARG A 335 13.56 -4.32 17.65
CA ARG A 335 14.39 -3.75 18.71
C ARG A 335 15.80 -3.47 18.21
N VAL A 336 16.44 -4.44 17.55
CA VAL A 336 17.76 -4.27 16.96
C VAL A 336 17.76 -3.17 15.89
N ALA A 337 16.74 -3.13 15.03
CA ALA A 337 16.62 -2.09 13.99
C ALA A 337 16.52 -0.67 14.60
N VAL A 338 15.84 -0.50 15.73
CA VAL A 338 15.77 0.77 16.46
C VAL A 338 17.12 1.13 17.06
N GLU A 339 17.80 0.18 17.72
CA GLU A 339 19.14 0.37 18.31
C GLU A 339 20.19 0.76 17.24
N GLU A 340 20.11 0.11 16.07
CA GLU A 340 20.94 0.36 14.90
C GLU A 340 20.50 1.58 14.07
N LYS A 341 19.48 2.31 14.53
CA LYS A 341 18.96 3.53 13.89
C LYS A 341 18.57 3.34 12.41
N TYR A 342 17.88 2.24 12.12
CA TYR A 342 17.21 2.09 10.84
C TYR A 342 16.11 3.13 10.69
N ARG A 343 15.81 3.52 9.46
CA ARG A 343 14.72 4.44 9.15
C ARG A 343 13.45 3.64 8.89
N PHE A 344 12.35 4.14 9.40
CA PHE A 344 11.06 3.43 9.40
C PHE A 344 10.08 4.02 8.38
N PHE A 345 9.10 3.23 7.97
CA PHE A 345 7.99 3.50 7.06
C PHE A 345 8.35 3.70 5.59
N SER A 346 7.45 4.41 4.85
CA SER A 346 7.43 4.46 3.39
C SER A 346 8.73 4.91 2.73
N PHE A 347 9.43 5.87 3.33
CA PHE A 347 10.73 6.36 2.87
C PHE A 347 11.90 5.83 3.70
N GLY A 348 11.61 4.88 4.57
CA GLY A 348 12.61 4.24 5.43
C GLY A 348 13.48 3.24 4.71
N ASP A 349 14.06 2.35 5.49
CA ASP A 349 14.93 1.28 5.03
C ASP A 349 14.14 -0.01 4.77
N ALA A 350 14.78 -0.99 4.18
CA ALA A 350 14.18 -2.26 3.82
C ALA A 350 14.55 -3.39 4.77
N MET A 351 13.72 -4.43 4.81
CA MET A 351 13.96 -5.70 5.47
C MET A 351 13.71 -6.83 4.46
N LEU A 352 14.61 -7.81 4.41
CA LEU A 352 14.38 -9.11 3.78
C LEU A 352 14.10 -10.14 4.87
N ILE A 353 12.97 -10.82 4.78
CA ILE A 353 12.58 -11.96 5.62
C ILE A 353 12.65 -13.23 4.77
N GLN A 354 13.55 -14.14 5.07
CA GLN A 354 13.79 -15.37 4.29
C GLN A 354 13.92 -16.63 5.15
#